data_c28feec5b2a6dc7c3f0d13428dc93331
#
_entry.id   c28feec5b2a6dc7c3f0d13428dc93331
#
_cell.length_a   1.000
_cell.length_b   1.000
_cell.length_c   1.000
_cell.angle_alpha   90.00
_cell.angle_beta   90.00
_cell.angle_gamma   90.00
#
_symmetry.space_group_name_H-M   'P 1'
#
loop_
_entity.id
_entity.type
_entity.pdbx_description
1 polymer ?
#
loop_
_entity_poly.entity_id
_entity_poly.type
_entity_poly.pdbx_seq_one_letter_code
_entity_poly.pdbx_strand_id
1 'polypeptide(L)'
;MYSDVEYLHIPLPEDIEKVKWYGDFDQAARMIDLRLQTDIPEALKKRLRYEKEILSRIPSQYPYTWEEALSLLQEKLTDFKEEELTSLWEENAAEWIYIKGQIHFKDNFFSNLVKTRKWICDRLKDTSEAPSPERVRILNRAIKTMKTKGGMACRYHMKSTLQIEKEAEQNGAEIRVYLPIPVEYAQVKNFKLLSVTIETEGVKREAEPGEYTVSAPDYPQRTVCFHTVHHTGQTYSIEFSYENHMRYVEPKEEEVLDGQPSMYLGEQLPHIQFTPYLLSLIHI
;
A
#
# COMPACT_ATOMS: atom_id res chain seq x y z
N MET A 1 0.25 -5.05 23.21
CA MET A 1 -1.04 -4.39 23.40
C MET A 1 -1.08 -3.15 22.51
N TYR A 2 -2.02 -3.06 21.57
CA TYR A 2 -2.06 -2.02 20.51
C TYR A 2 -2.78 -0.74 20.95
N SER A 3 -2.69 -0.37 22.21
CA SER A 3 -3.41 0.78 22.79
C SER A 3 -3.18 2.09 22.01
N ASP A 4 -2.05 2.22 21.34
CA ASP A 4 -1.69 3.47 20.65
C ASP A 4 -2.43 3.68 19.32
N VAL A 5 -3.10 2.66 18.79
CA VAL A 5 -3.87 2.72 17.52
C VAL A 5 -5.35 2.37 17.67
N GLU A 6 -5.81 2.08 18.87
CA GLU A 6 -7.23 1.75 19.14
C GLU A 6 -8.19 2.89 18.73
N TYR A 7 -7.74 4.14 18.76
CA TYR A 7 -8.52 5.28 18.30
C TYR A 7 -8.91 5.21 16.81
N LEU A 8 -8.22 4.39 16.00
CA LEU A 8 -8.57 4.18 14.58
C LEU A 8 -9.91 3.45 14.41
N HIS A 9 -10.37 2.71 15.43
CA HIS A 9 -11.69 2.06 15.44
C HIS A 9 -12.84 3.01 15.70
N ILE A 10 -12.55 4.26 16.11
CA ILE A 10 -13.59 5.27 16.33
C ILE A 10 -14.10 5.72 14.97
N PRO A 11 -15.43 5.60 14.69
CA PRO A 11 -15.98 6.07 13.43
C PRO A 11 -15.83 7.59 13.32
N LEU A 12 -15.72 8.07 12.08
CA LEU A 12 -15.79 9.50 11.82
C LEU A 12 -17.19 10.04 12.13
N PRO A 13 -17.31 11.30 12.56
CA PRO A 13 -18.59 11.97 12.58
C PRO A 13 -19.24 11.95 11.20
N GLU A 14 -20.53 11.62 11.16
CA GLU A 14 -21.27 11.39 9.91
C GLU A 14 -21.24 12.59 8.94
N ASP A 15 -21.26 13.81 9.48
CA ASP A 15 -21.15 15.03 8.70
C ASP A 15 -19.79 15.16 7.98
N ILE A 16 -18.71 14.80 8.64
CA ILE A 16 -17.36 14.80 8.08
C ILE A 16 -17.23 13.69 7.03
N GLU A 17 -17.73 12.51 7.38
CA GLU A 17 -17.69 11.35 6.49
C GLU A 17 -18.43 11.60 5.17
N LYS A 18 -19.63 12.19 5.21
CA LYS A 18 -20.38 12.58 4.01
C LYS A 18 -19.61 13.54 3.10
N VAL A 19 -18.95 14.54 3.67
CA VAL A 19 -18.16 15.50 2.89
C VAL A 19 -16.90 14.84 2.30
N LYS A 20 -16.26 13.95 3.05
CA LYS A 20 -15.17 13.13 2.56
C LYS A 20 -15.60 12.26 1.37
N TRP A 21 -16.76 11.61 1.45
CA TRP A 21 -17.33 10.80 0.37
C TRP A 21 -17.58 11.60 -0.91
N TYR A 22 -18.02 12.85 -0.76
CA TYR A 22 -18.20 13.76 -1.86
C TYR A 22 -16.89 14.22 -2.51
N GLY A 23 -15.76 13.93 -1.86
CA GLY A 23 -14.43 14.30 -2.32
C GLY A 23 -14.04 15.76 -2.02
N ASP A 24 -14.77 16.46 -1.17
CA ASP A 24 -14.36 17.80 -0.72
C ASP A 24 -13.46 17.68 0.53
N PHE A 25 -12.23 17.22 0.29
CA PHE A 25 -11.26 16.99 1.36
C PHE A 25 -10.87 18.26 2.09
N ASP A 26 -10.84 19.40 1.42
CA ASP A 26 -10.56 20.70 2.03
C ASP A 26 -11.69 21.09 3.00
N GLN A 27 -12.94 20.87 2.63
CA GLN A 27 -14.08 21.13 3.50
C GLN A 27 -14.10 20.15 4.68
N ALA A 28 -13.85 18.86 4.45
CA ALA A 28 -13.75 17.88 5.51
C ALA A 28 -12.64 18.24 6.51
N ALA A 29 -11.47 18.68 6.05
CA ALA A 29 -10.38 19.15 6.89
C ALA A 29 -10.77 20.37 7.72
N ARG A 30 -11.47 21.36 7.14
CA ARG A 30 -11.99 22.53 7.88
C ARG A 30 -13.00 22.12 8.96
N MET A 31 -13.90 21.15 8.67
CA MET A 31 -14.85 20.65 9.65
C MET A 31 -14.14 19.94 10.79
N ILE A 32 -13.08 19.18 10.50
CA ILE A 32 -12.21 18.57 11.50
C ILE A 32 -11.60 19.64 12.40
N ASP A 33 -11.02 20.71 11.84
CA ASP A 33 -10.40 21.79 12.61
C ASP A 33 -11.41 22.45 13.56
N LEU A 34 -12.62 22.71 13.10
CA LEU A 34 -13.69 23.26 13.96
C LEU A 34 -14.06 22.28 15.07
N ARG A 35 -14.19 20.99 14.76
CA ARG A 35 -14.54 19.96 15.75
C ARG A 35 -13.44 19.81 16.81
N LEU A 36 -12.17 19.92 16.43
CA LEU A 36 -11.03 19.85 17.37
C LEU A 36 -10.99 21.00 18.38
N GLN A 37 -11.66 22.13 18.09
CA GLN A 37 -11.79 23.27 19.00
C GLN A 37 -12.90 23.07 20.06
N THR A 38 -13.72 22.05 19.91
CA THR A 38 -14.80 21.74 20.86
C THR A 38 -14.33 20.75 21.94
N ASP A 39 -15.12 20.65 23.02
CA ASP A 39 -14.87 19.68 24.08
C ASP A 39 -15.35 18.29 23.63
N ILE A 40 -14.41 17.47 23.11
CA ILE A 40 -14.62 16.10 22.63
C ILE A 40 -13.57 15.17 23.26
N PRO A 41 -13.86 13.86 23.38
CA PRO A 41 -12.94 12.88 23.92
C PRO A 41 -11.58 12.88 23.19
N GLU A 42 -10.49 12.71 23.95
CA GLU A 42 -9.13 12.75 23.38
C GLU A 42 -8.90 11.66 22.33
N ALA A 43 -9.52 10.50 22.47
CA ALA A 43 -9.46 9.45 21.47
C ALA A 43 -10.06 9.89 20.12
N LEU A 44 -11.19 10.63 20.15
CA LEU A 44 -11.77 11.22 18.94
C LEU A 44 -10.88 12.33 18.37
N LYS A 45 -10.22 13.15 19.21
CA LYS A 45 -9.24 14.15 18.74
C LYS A 45 -8.09 13.49 17.97
N LYS A 46 -7.55 12.38 18.51
CA LYS A 46 -6.50 11.61 17.83
C LYS A 46 -7.00 11.07 16.48
N ARG A 47 -8.20 10.49 16.45
CA ARG A 47 -8.82 9.98 15.22
C ARG A 47 -8.98 11.06 14.16
N LEU A 48 -9.46 12.23 14.54
CA LEU A 48 -9.66 13.37 13.64
C LEU A 48 -8.35 13.94 13.11
N ARG A 49 -7.31 14.08 13.95
CA ARG A 49 -5.98 14.51 13.50
C ARG A 49 -5.39 13.55 12.48
N TYR A 50 -5.53 12.26 12.73
CA TYR A 50 -5.09 11.22 11.78
C TYR A 50 -5.86 11.28 10.47
N GLU A 51 -7.18 11.44 10.52
CA GLU A 51 -8.00 11.59 9.32
C GLU A 51 -7.59 12.81 8.50
N LYS A 52 -7.32 13.93 9.13
CA LYS A 52 -6.85 15.14 8.44
C LYS A 52 -5.56 14.88 7.64
N GLU A 53 -4.64 14.09 8.20
CA GLU A 53 -3.43 13.67 7.50
C GLU A 53 -3.75 12.77 6.29
N ILE A 54 -4.70 11.84 6.43
CA ILE A 54 -5.17 11.03 5.30
C ILE A 54 -5.74 11.92 4.20
N LEU A 55 -6.64 12.84 4.54
CA LEU A 55 -7.30 13.72 3.58
C LEU A 55 -6.29 14.56 2.77
N SER A 56 -5.18 14.99 3.38
CA SER A 56 -4.13 15.74 2.70
C SER A 56 -3.36 14.91 1.66
N ARG A 57 -3.33 13.58 1.82
CA ARG A 57 -2.57 12.68 0.94
C ARG A 57 -3.40 12.11 -0.21
N ILE A 58 -4.72 11.98 -0.04
CA ILE A 58 -5.59 11.36 -1.04
C ILE A 58 -5.45 12.00 -2.43
N PRO A 59 -5.45 13.34 -2.58
CA PRO A 59 -5.36 13.95 -3.92
C PRO A 59 -4.10 13.57 -4.70
N SER A 60 -2.97 13.41 -4.02
CA SER A 60 -1.71 13.00 -4.67
C SER A 60 -1.71 11.55 -5.15
N GLN A 61 -2.59 10.71 -4.59
CA GLN A 61 -2.76 9.33 -5.01
C GLN A 61 -3.72 9.17 -6.20
N TYR A 62 -4.53 10.20 -6.49
CA TYR A 62 -5.51 10.22 -7.59
C TYR A 62 -5.29 11.45 -8.48
N PRO A 63 -4.11 11.54 -9.14
CA PRO A 63 -3.71 12.74 -9.85
C PRO A 63 -4.42 12.95 -11.19
N TYR A 64 -5.00 11.90 -11.80
CA TYR A 64 -5.52 11.97 -13.17
C TYR A 64 -7.02 12.29 -13.20
N THR A 65 -7.37 13.43 -13.76
CA THR A 65 -8.76 13.72 -14.16
C THR A 65 -9.22 12.77 -15.27
N TRP A 66 -10.49 12.83 -15.66
CA TRP A 66 -11.00 12.05 -16.79
C TRP A 66 -10.24 12.31 -18.09
N GLU A 67 -10.02 13.58 -18.41
CA GLU A 67 -9.31 14.01 -19.62
C GLU A 67 -7.84 13.61 -19.61
N GLU A 68 -7.18 13.71 -18.47
CA GLU A 68 -5.79 13.30 -18.32
C GLU A 68 -5.63 11.78 -18.42
N ALA A 69 -6.54 11.02 -17.82
CA ALA A 69 -6.56 9.56 -17.93
C ALA A 69 -6.83 9.11 -19.37
N LEU A 70 -7.80 9.74 -20.07
CA LEU A 70 -8.07 9.47 -21.47
C LEU A 70 -6.85 9.78 -22.35
N SER A 71 -6.23 10.94 -22.15
CA SER A 71 -5.03 11.35 -22.88
C SER A 71 -3.88 10.37 -22.66
N LEU A 72 -3.64 9.94 -21.42
CA LEU A 72 -2.62 8.95 -21.11
C LEU A 72 -2.88 7.62 -21.83
N LEU A 73 -4.13 7.12 -21.79
CA LEU A 73 -4.47 5.86 -22.44
C LEU A 73 -4.35 5.95 -23.97
N GLN A 74 -4.74 7.08 -24.58
CA GLN A 74 -4.56 7.33 -26.00
C GLN A 74 -3.09 7.48 -26.40
N GLU A 75 -2.26 8.04 -25.53
CA GLU A 75 -0.80 8.09 -25.74
C GLU A 75 -0.18 6.68 -25.73
N LYS A 76 -0.58 5.86 -24.76
CA LYS A 76 0.03 4.56 -24.48
C LYS A 76 -0.50 3.40 -25.33
N LEU A 77 -1.76 3.49 -25.76
CA LEU A 77 -2.46 2.40 -26.45
C LEU A 77 -2.79 2.75 -27.89
N THR A 78 -2.79 1.73 -28.76
CA THR A 78 -3.25 1.86 -30.15
C THR A 78 -4.77 1.94 -30.18
N ASP A 79 -5.32 2.94 -30.94
CA ASP A 79 -6.76 3.12 -31.22
C ASP A 79 -7.67 3.12 -29.97
N PHE A 80 -7.20 3.68 -28.84
CA PHE A 80 -8.00 3.76 -27.61
C PHE A 80 -9.05 4.87 -27.73
N LYS A 81 -10.31 4.54 -27.38
CA LYS A 81 -11.46 5.42 -27.47
C LYS A 81 -12.03 5.77 -26.11
N GLU A 82 -12.74 6.89 -26.03
CA GLU A 82 -13.36 7.36 -24.80
C GLU A 82 -14.43 6.40 -24.25
N GLU A 83 -15.18 5.72 -25.14
CA GLU A 83 -16.17 4.74 -24.76
C GLU A 83 -15.54 3.54 -24.01
N GLU A 84 -14.28 3.23 -24.30
CA GLU A 84 -13.54 2.17 -23.61
C GLU A 84 -13.14 2.61 -22.19
N LEU A 85 -12.80 3.90 -21.99
CA LEU A 85 -12.57 4.43 -20.64
C LEU A 85 -13.87 4.43 -19.84
N THR A 86 -14.99 4.80 -20.47
CA THR A 86 -16.32 4.75 -19.85
C THR A 86 -16.65 3.33 -19.37
N SER A 87 -16.41 2.32 -20.21
CA SER A 87 -16.62 0.91 -19.84
C SER A 87 -15.72 0.48 -18.67
N LEU A 88 -14.44 0.86 -18.69
CA LEU A 88 -13.51 0.57 -17.59
C LEU A 88 -13.92 1.24 -16.27
N TRP A 89 -14.47 2.42 -16.34
CA TRP A 89 -15.03 3.14 -15.19
C TRP A 89 -16.30 2.47 -14.65
N GLU A 90 -17.25 2.17 -15.52
CA GLU A 90 -18.52 1.50 -15.15
C GLU A 90 -18.28 0.11 -14.54
N GLU A 91 -17.30 -0.63 -15.06
CA GLU A 91 -16.89 -1.93 -14.52
C GLU A 91 -16.05 -1.81 -13.22
N ASN A 92 -15.69 -0.60 -12.79
CA ASN A 92 -14.70 -0.34 -11.74
C ASN A 92 -13.36 -1.07 -11.98
N ALA A 93 -12.99 -1.25 -13.24
CA ALA A 93 -11.73 -1.88 -13.62
C ALA A 93 -10.52 -0.95 -13.43
N ALA A 94 -10.73 0.35 -13.50
CA ALA A 94 -9.77 1.39 -13.13
C ALA A 94 -10.17 1.97 -11.77
N GLU A 95 -9.24 2.05 -10.83
CA GLU A 95 -9.50 2.60 -9.50
C GLU A 95 -9.65 4.12 -9.57
N TRP A 96 -10.74 4.62 -9.03
CA TRP A 96 -11.11 6.03 -9.10
C TRP A 96 -11.87 6.50 -7.84
N ILE A 97 -11.89 7.81 -7.62
CA ILE A 97 -12.69 8.49 -6.59
C ILE A 97 -13.29 9.79 -7.14
N TYR A 98 -14.25 10.35 -6.41
CA TYR A 98 -14.63 11.75 -6.63
C TYR A 98 -13.67 12.68 -5.86
N ILE A 99 -13.19 13.74 -6.54
CA ILE A 99 -12.56 14.90 -5.92
C ILE A 99 -13.34 16.14 -6.38
N LYS A 100 -14.02 16.80 -5.44
CA LYS A 100 -14.89 17.97 -5.72
C LYS A 100 -15.91 17.73 -6.84
N GLY A 101 -16.47 16.51 -6.86
CA GLY A 101 -17.48 16.10 -7.83
C GLY A 101 -16.95 15.70 -9.20
N GLN A 102 -15.63 15.68 -9.40
CA GLN A 102 -14.99 15.19 -10.62
C GLN A 102 -14.38 13.81 -10.38
N ILE A 103 -14.38 12.96 -11.42
CA ILE A 103 -13.74 11.66 -11.39
C ILE A 103 -12.24 11.86 -11.48
N HIS A 104 -11.52 11.22 -10.55
CA HIS A 104 -10.07 11.16 -10.54
C HIS A 104 -9.59 9.71 -10.45
N PHE A 105 -8.68 9.34 -11.34
CA PHE A 105 -8.09 7.99 -11.36
C PHE A 105 -6.80 7.92 -10.56
N LYS A 106 -6.54 6.75 -10.01
CA LYS A 106 -5.35 6.48 -9.20
C LYS A 106 -4.07 6.57 -10.02
N ASP A 107 -2.99 6.98 -9.37
CA ASP A 107 -1.66 7.14 -9.98
C ASP A 107 -1.16 5.91 -10.75
N ASN A 108 -1.49 4.72 -10.28
CA ASN A 108 -1.06 3.46 -10.88
C ASN A 108 -2.16 2.74 -11.72
N PHE A 109 -3.29 3.40 -12.03
CA PHE A 109 -4.43 2.77 -12.72
C PHE A 109 -4.01 2.13 -14.05
N PHE A 110 -3.18 2.82 -14.86
CA PHE A 110 -2.72 2.30 -16.13
C PHE A 110 -1.89 1.01 -15.97
N SER A 111 -0.92 1.00 -15.04
CA SER A 111 -0.09 -0.17 -14.81
C SER A 111 -0.90 -1.37 -14.27
N ASN A 112 -1.99 -1.11 -13.56
CA ASN A 112 -2.91 -2.14 -13.10
C ASN A 112 -3.74 -2.69 -14.26
N LEU A 113 -4.24 -1.83 -15.14
CA LEU A 113 -4.96 -2.25 -16.36
C LEU A 113 -4.09 -3.11 -17.26
N VAL A 114 -2.83 -2.75 -17.49
CA VAL A 114 -1.87 -3.56 -18.27
C VAL A 114 -1.69 -4.95 -17.69
N LYS A 115 -1.70 -5.09 -16.36
CA LYS A 115 -1.53 -6.38 -15.68
C LYS A 115 -2.79 -7.24 -15.63
N THR A 116 -3.96 -6.60 -15.60
CA THR A 116 -5.25 -7.27 -15.34
C THR A 116 -6.11 -7.43 -16.61
N ARG A 117 -5.88 -6.62 -17.63
CA ARG A 117 -6.67 -6.63 -18.88
C ARG A 117 -5.78 -6.97 -20.07
N LYS A 118 -5.87 -8.25 -20.51
CA LYS A 118 -5.07 -8.73 -21.64
C LYS A 118 -5.22 -7.86 -22.88
N TRP A 119 -6.43 -7.42 -23.23
CA TRP A 119 -6.68 -6.61 -24.41
C TRP A 119 -6.00 -5.23 -24.36
N ILE A 120 -5.77 -4.65 -23.16
CA ILE A 120 -4.97 -3.44 -22.96
C ILE A 120 -3.50 -3.75 -23.19
N CYS A 121 -2.99 -4.84 -22.59
CA CYS A 121 -1.62 -5.27 -22.77
C CYS A 121 -1.29 -5.54 -24.26
N ASP A 122 -2.20 -6.16 -25.01
CA ASP A 122 -2.03 -6.48 -26.44
C ASP A 122 -2.00 -5.22 -27.34
N ARG A 123 -2.48 -4.07 -26.85
CA ARG A 123 -2.55 -2.78 -27.60
C ARG A 123 -1.49 -1.77 -27.18
N LEU A 124 -0.55 -2.16 -26.31
CA LEU A 124 0.55 -1.28 -25.91
C LEU A 124 1.38 -0.85 -27.11
N LYS A 125 1.61 0.46 -27.25
CA LYS A 125 2.56 1.01 -28.24
C LYS A 125 4.01 0.73 -27.84
N ASP A 126 4.30 0.77 -26.54
CA ASP A 126 5.57 0.35 -25.95
C ASP A 126 5.41 -0.96 -25.19
N THR A 127 5.88 -2.04 -25.79
CA THR A 127 5.80 -3.38 -25.20
C THR A 127 6.72 -3.58 -23.99
N SER A 128 7.63 -2.64 -23.71
CA SER A 128 8.47 -2.69 -22.51
C SER A 128 7.67 -2.51 -21.21
N GLU A 129 6.47 -1.92 -21.31
CA GLU A 129 5.53 -1.77 -20.18
C GLU A 129 4.77 -3.06 -19.87
N ALA A 130 4.77 -4.03 -20.78
CA ALA A 130 4.15 -5.33 -20.55
C ALA A 130 4.93 -6.14 -19.50
N PRO A 131 4.27 -7.04 -18.75
CA PRO A 131 4.97 -7.98 -17.89
C PRO A 131 6.00 -8.78 -18.69
N SER A 132 7.25 -8.82 -18.21
CA SER A 132 8.30 -9.55 -18.92
C SER A 132 7.94 -11.03 -19.09
N PRO A 133 8.20 -11.65 -20.25
CA PRO A 133 7.90 -13.06 -20.49
C PRO A 133 8.55 -13.99 -19.45
N GLU A 134 9.73 -13.62 -18.97
CA GLU A 134 10.42 -14.38 -17.92
C GLU A 134 9.65 -14.33 -16.60
N ARG A 135 9.16 -13.14 -16.19
CA ARG A 135 8.36 -12.99 -14.97
C ARG A 135 7.07 -13.81 -15.05
N VAL A 136 6.39 -13.77 -16.19
CA VAL A 136 5.18 -14.58 -16.44
C VAL A 136 5.51 -16.07 -16.36
N ARG A 137 6.63 -16.51 -16.95
CA ARG A 137 7.08 -17.90 -16.88
C ARG A 137 7.37 -18.36 -15.44
N ILE A 138 8.06 -17.51 -14.66
CA ILE A 138 8.35 -17.80 -13.25
C ILE A 138 7.05 -17.91 -12.45
N LEU A 139 6.11 -17.00 -12.64
CA LEU A 139 4.80 -17.02 -11.98
C LEU A 139 4.03 -18.32 -12.32
N ASN A 140 3.89 -18.62 -13.61
CA ASN A 140 3.18 -19.83 -14.05
C ASN A 140 3.84 -21.10 -13.51
N ARG A 141 5.18 -21.17 -13.47
CA ARG A 141 5.91 -22.27 -12.86
C ARG A 141 5.62 -22.39 -11.35
N ALA A 142 5.60 -21.26 -10.64
CA ALA A 142 5.27 -21.23 -9.21
C ALA A 142 3.85 -21.74 -8.96
N ILE A 143 2.85 -21.21 -9.70
CA ILE A 143 1.44 -21.64 -9.61
C ILE A 143 1.32 -23.15 -9.88
N LYS A 144 1.93 -23.65 -10.96
CA LYS A 144 1.91 -25.07 -11.28
C LYS A 144 2.52 -25.92 -10.17
N THR A 145 3.64 -25.48 -9.60
CA THR A 145 4.31 -26.17 -8.49
C THR A 145 3.43 -26.20 -7.26
N MET A 146 2.82 -25.07 -6.91
CA MET A 146 1.94 -24.97 -5.76
C MET A 146 0.70 -25.87 -5.91
N LYS A 147 0.05 -25.86 -7.08
CA LYS A 147 -1.10 -26.74 -7.37
C LYS A 147 -0.74 -28.22 -7.27
N THR A 148 0.43 -28.62 -7.79
CA THR A 148 0.81 -30.05 -7.80
C THR A 148 1.37 -30.57 -6.47
N LYS A 149 2.02 -29.71 -5.68
CA LYS A 149 2.70 -30.09 -4.43
C LYS A 149 1.95 -29.65 -3.17
N GLY A 150 0.83 -28.96 -3.30
CA GLY A 150 0.10 -28.36 -2.18
C GLY A 150 0.79 -27.14 -1.55
N GLY A 151 1.89 -26.68 -2.15
CA GLY A 151 2.63 -25.51 -1.65
C GLY A 151 4.01 -25.37 -2.27
N MET A 152 4.70 -24.32 -1.85
CA MET A 152 6.08 -24.02 -2.27
C MET A 152 6.81 -23.26 -1.16
N ALA A 153 8.09 -23.56 -0.97
CA ALA A 153 8.95 -22.77 -0.09
C ALA A 153 10.01 -22.02 -0.91
N CYS A 154 10.24 -20.76 -0.55
CA CYS A 154 11.27 -19.92 -1.13
C CYS A 154 12.09 -19.26 -0.02
N ARG A 155 13.40 -19.15 -0.21
CA ARG A 155 14.25 -18.33 0.64
C ARG A 155 14.46 -16.98 -0.02
N TYR A 156 14.26 -15.93 0.75
CA TYR A 156 14.50 -14.55 0.34
C TYR A 156 15.73 -14.01 1.09
N HIS A 157 16.55 -13.28 0.35
CA HIS A 157 17.58 -12.39 0.88
C HIS A 157 17.18 -10.98 0.42
N MET A 158 16.96 -10.11 1.36
CA MET A 158 16.44 -8.77 1.14
C MET A 158 17.43 -7.73 1.65
N LYS A 159 17.60 -6.66 0.89
CA LYS A 159 18.21 -5.42 1.33
C LYS A 159 17.16 -4.33 1.28
N SER A 160 16.94 -3.65 2.38
CA SER A 160 16.09 -2.46 2.46
C SER A 160 16.97 -1.26 2.74
N THR A 161 16.76 -0.18 2.00
CA THR A 161 17.58 1.01 2.07
C THR A 161 16.68 2.24 2.09
N LEU A 162 17.02 3.22 2.94
CA LEU A 162 16.37 4.53 2.99
C LEU A 162 17.43 5.62 2.90
N GLN A 163 17.19 6.57 2.02
CA GLN A 163 17.93 7.81 1.92
C GLN A 163 16.93 8.97 2.03
N ILE A 164 17.28 9.99 2.78
CA ILE A 164 16.46 11.20 2.88
C ILE A 164 16.69 12.05 1.62
N GLU A 165 15.63 12.57 1.04
CA GLU A 165 15.74 13.47 -0.10
C GLU A 165 16.42 14.77 0.30
N LYS A 166 17.25 15.32 -0.60
CA LYS A 166 18.10 16.50 -0.32
C LYS A 166 17.32 17.70 0.22
N GLU A 167 16.10 17.89 -0.28
CA GLU A 167 15.22 18.99 0.10
C GLU A 167 14.70 18.85 1.54
N ALA A 168 14.67 17.62 2.07
CA ALA A 168 14.21 17.30 3.42
C ALA A 168 15.36 17.04 4.40
N GLU A 169 16.61 16.97 3.93
CA GLU A 169 17.77 16.71 4.77
C GLU A 169 18.03 17.85 5.76
N GLN A 170 18.26 17.48 7.02
CA GLN A 170 18.68 18.39 8.08
C GLN A 170 19.93 17.81 8.75
N ASN A 171 21.10 18.36 8.37
CA ASN A 171 22.37 17.95 8.96
C ASN A 171 22.42 18.23 10.47
N GLY A 172 22.82 17.24 11.24
CA GLY A 172 22.91 17.33 12.70
C GLY A 172 21.59 17.10 13.44
N ALA A 173 20.49 16.81 12.74
CA ALA A 173 19.20 16.49 13.37
C ALA A 173 19.20 15.10 13.97
N GLU A 174 18.64 14.95 15.18
CA GLU A 174 18.28 13.63 15.72
C GLU A 174 17.09 13.06 14.94
N ILE A 175 17.28 11.89 14.34
CA ILE A 175 16.24 11.24 13.54
C ILE A 175 15.95 9.82 13.99
N ARG A 176 14.77 9.34 13.60
CA ARG A 176 14.37 7.93 13.70
C ARG A 176 14.03 7.42 12.30
N VAL A 177 14.74 6.39 11.86
CA VAL A 177 14.49 5.74 10.57
C VAL A 177 13.96 4.33 10.82
N TYR A 178 12.75 4.07 10.35
CA TYR A 178 12.08 2.77 10.52
C TYR A 178 12.14 1.98 9.22
N LEU A 179 12.84 0.84 9.23
CA LEU A 179 12.86 -0.10 8.14
C LEU A 179 12.09 -1.37 8.52
N PRO A 180 11.03 -1.74 7.79
CA PRO A 180 10.20 -2.88 8.14
C PRO A 180 10.95 -4.20 7.93
N ILE A 181 10.70 -5.15 8.83
CA ILE A 181 11.16 -6.53 8.74
C ILE A 181 9.99 -7.48 8.93
N PRO A 182 10.03 -8.71 8.35
CA PRO A 182 8.92 -9.64 8.45
C PRO A 182 8.72 -10.17 9.87
N VAL A 183 7.46 -10.46 10.19
CA VAL A 183 7.05 -11.21 11.38
C VAL A 183 7.08 -12.69 11.06
N GLU A 184 7.65 -13.51 11.94
CA GLU A 184 7.57 -14.96 11.83
C GLU A 184 6.17 -15.43 12.24
N TYR A 185 5.28 -15.50 11.24
CA TYR A 185 3.90 -15.94 11.42
C TYR A 185 3.42 -16.71 10.18
N ALA A 186 2.57 -17.69 10.40
CA ALA A 186 2.01 -18.55 9.35
C ALA A 186 3.08 -19.09 8.37
N GLN A 187 3.31 -18.38 7.28
CA GLN A 187 4.18 -18.84 6.20
C GLN A 187 5.64 -18.34 6.32
N VAL A 188 5.92 -17.32 7.11
CA VAL A 188 7.28 -16.77 7.30
C VAL A 188 8.01 -17.52 8.39
N LYS A 189 9.18 -18.08 8.07
CA LYS A 189 10.03 -18.86 8.98
C LYS A 189 11.49 -18.47 8.82
N ASN A 190 12.28 -18.80 9.85
CA ASN A 190 13.74 -18.70 9.83
C ASN A 190 14.24 -17.29 9.48
N PHE A 191 13.60 -16.27 10.03
CA PHE A 191 14.04 -14.88 9.88
C PHE A 191 15.43 -14.70 10.53
N LYS A 192 16.33 -14.03 9.81
CA LYS A 192 17.67 -13.63 10.28
C LYS A 192 17.97 -12.21 9.82
N LEU A 193 18.23 -11.32 10.74
CA LEU A 193 18.85 -10.03 10.46
C LEU A 193 20.34 -10.26 10.22
N LEU A 194 20.86 -9.87 9.08
CA LEU A 194 22.22 -10.15 8.63
C LEU A 194 23.16 -8.96 8.86
N SER A 195 22.70 -7.74 8.56
CA SER A 195 23.47 -6.52 8.82
C SER A 195 22.55 -5.33 9.03
N VAL A 196 23.04 -4.35 9.78
CA VAL A 196 22.43 -3.02 9.97
C VAL A 196 23.52 -2.00 9.73
N THR A 197 23.40 -1.18 8.69
CA THR A 197 24.51 -0.35 8.22
C THR A 197 24.08 1.08 7.95
N ILE A 198 25.04 1.98 8.17
CA ILE A 198 24.95 3.41 7.79
C ILE A 198 26.08 3.67 6.79
N GLU A 199 25.75 4.26 5.68
CA GLU A 199 26.70 4.68 4.64
C GLU A 199 26.72 6.20 4.55
N THR A 200 27.92 6.78 4.57
CA THR A 200 28.14 8.24 4.42
C THR A 200 29.22 8.44 3.37
N GLU A 201 28.93 9.21 2.32
CA GLU A 201 29.86 9.52 1.23
C GLU A 201 30.53 8.27 0.60
N GLY A 202 29.74 7.19 0.46
CA GLY A 202 30.23 5.91 -0.10
C GLY A 202 31.01 5.02 0.89
N VAL A 203 31.23 5.46 2.13
CA VAL A 203 31.85 4.66 3.20
C VAL A 203 30.76 3.99 4.02
N LYS A 204 30.65 2.67 3.86
CA LYS A 204 29.70 1.83 4.61
C LYS A 204 30.32 1.35 5.92
N ARG A 205 29.58 1.46 7.02
CA ARG A 205 29.91 0.91 8.32
C ARG A 205 28.74 0.16 8.94
N GLU A 206 29.01 -0.80 9.81
CA GLU A 206 27.97 -1.36 10.69
C GLU A 206 27.47 -0.28 11.67
N ALA A 207 26.18 -0.31 11.96
CA ALA A 207 25.60 0.54 13.00
C ALA A 207 26.03 0.00 14.40
N GLU A 208 26.41 0.92 15.29
CA GLU A 208 26.86 0.55 16.63
C GLU A 208 25.68 0.15 17.55
N PRO A 209 25.94 -0.65 18.59
CA PRO A 209 24.96 -0.89 19.64
C PRO A 209 24.47 0.44 20.26
N GLY A 210 23.15 0.68 20.19
CA GLY A 210 22.55 1.94 20.63
C GLY A 210 22.16 2.90 19.50
N GLU A 211 22.73 2.76 18.29
CA GLU A 211 22.28 3.51 17.12
C GLU A 211 21.02 2.91 16.50
N TYR A 212 20.64 1.69 16.87
CA TYR A 212 19.40 1.08 16.39
C TYR A 212 18.77 0.15 17.43
N THR A 213 17.48 -0.10 17.24
CA THR A 213 16.71 -1.10 17.99
C THR A 213 15.94 -1.98 17.04
N VAL A 214 15.73 -3.24 17.44
CA VAL A 214 14.91 -4.20 16.69
C VAL A 214 13.67 -4.49 17.51
N SER A 215 12.47 -4.34 16.92
CA SER A 215 11.22 -4.66 17.60
C SER A 215 11.15 -6.13 18.03
N ALA A 216 10.45 -6.39 19.13
CA ALA A 216 10.27 -7.73 19.66
C ALA A 216 9.67 -8.70 18.64
N PRO A 217 9.96 -10.02 18.71
CA PRO A 217 9.48 -11.00 17.75
C PRO A 217 7.96 -11.12 17.65
N ASP A 218 7.26 -10.88 18.75
CA ASP A 218 5.80 -10.93 18.89
C ASP A 218 5.10 -9.62 18.48
N TYR A 219 5.86 -8.60 18.05
CA TYR A 219 5.29 -7.35 17.61
C TYR A 219 4.63 -7.54 16.21
N PRO A 220 3.39 -7.08 16.01
CA PRO A 220 2.64 -7.37 14.78
C PRO A 220 3.21 -6.67 13.54
N GLN A 221 3.89 -5.56 13.73
CA GLN A 221 4.59 -4.85 12.68
C GLN A 221 6.03 -4.61 13.13
N ARG A 222 6.90 -5.52 12.77
CA ARG A 222 8.30 -5.46 13.17
C ARG A 222 9.09 -4.47 12.32
N THR A 223 10.01 -3.78 12.98
CA THR A 223 10.92 -2.83 12.34
C THR A 223 12.30 -2.91 12.96
N VAL A 224 13.31 -2.51 12.19
CA VAL A 224 14.58 -2.00 12.70
C VAL A 224 14.45 -0.48 12.73
N CYS A 225 14.65 0.12 13.88
CA CYS A 225 14.58 1.57 14.07
C CYS A 225 15.97 2.11 14.37
N PHE A 226 16.51 2.93 13.47
CA PHE A 226 17.72 3.70 13.74
C PHE A 226 17.39 4.89 14.63
N HIS A 227 18.26 5.18 15.58
CA HIS A 227 18.24 6.36 16.45
C HIS A 227 19.61 7.03 16.35
N THR A 228 19.74 8.03 15.52
CA THR A 228 21.06 8.62 15.24
C THR A 228 20.96 10.10 14.88
N VAL A 229 22.09 10.77 14.95
CA VAL A 229 22.24 12.11 14.38
C VAL A 229 22.49 11.96 12.88
N HIS A 230 21.64 12.59 12.08
CA HIS A 230 21.75 12.54 10.62
C HIS A 230 22.86 13.43 10.10
N HIS A 231 23.65 12.92 9.17
CA HIS A 231 24.61 13.70 8.38
C HIS A 231 24.19 13.66 6.92
N THR A 232 24.39 14.78 6.22
CA THR A 232 24.01 14.93 4.81
C THR A 232 24.53 13.79 3.95
N GLY A 233 23.67 13.24 3.09
CA GLY A 233 24.00 12.13 2.20
C GLY A 233 24.03 10.74 2.85
N GLN A 234 23.63 10.63 4.10
CA GLN A 234 23.58 9.32 4.75
C GLN A 234 22.49 8.41 4.20
N THR A 235 22.83 7.14 4.06
CA THR A 235 21.94 6.06 3.65
C THR A 235 21.87 5.00 4.75
N TYR A 236 20.65 4.63 5.13
CA TYR A 236 20.38 3.62 6.16
C TYR A 236 19.95 2.33 5.50
N SER A 237 20.62 1.22 5.80
CA SER A 237 20.32 -0.07 5.17
C SER A 237 20.27 -1.20 6.18
N ILE A 238 19.39 -2.16 5.93
CA ILE A 238 19.35 -3.45 6.59
C ILE A 238 19.40 -4.56 5.57
N GLU A 239 20.06 -5.66 5.90
CA GLU A 239 19.99 -6.90 5.15
C GLU A 239 19.44 -7.99 6.03
N PHE A 240 18.52 -8.79 5.49
CA PHE A 240 17.91 -9.90 6.21
C PHE A 240 17.54 -11.05 5.28
N SER A 241 17.37 -12.22 5.83
CA SER A 241 16.85 -13.37 5.09
C SER A 241 15.72 -14.03 5.84
N TYR A 242 14.83 -14.70 5.11
CA TYR A 242 13.76 -15.51 5.67
C TYR A 242 13.30 -16.56 4.65
N GLU A 243 12.55 -17.54 5.12
CA GLU A 243 11.87 -18.51 4.29
C GLU A 243 10.38 -18.22 4.26
N ASN A 244 9.80 -18.29 3.08
CA ASN A 244 8.36 -18.17 2.87
C ASN A 244 7.80 -19.52 2.44
N HIS A 245 7.02 -20.15 3.31
CA HIS A 245 6.39 -21.45 3.12
C HIS A 245 4.92 -21.25 2.70
N MET A 246 4.72 -21.06 1.41
CA MET A 246 3.39 -20.81 0.84
C MET A 246 2.61 -22.12 0.70
N ARG A 247 1.41 -22.17 1.26
CA ARG A 247 0.46 -23.27 1.03
C ARG A 247 -0.45 -22.92 -0.14
N TYR A 248 -0.73 -23.90 -0.98
CA TYR A 248 -1.81 -23.77 -1.94
C TYR A 248 -3.13 -24.02 -1.23
N VAL A 249 -4.03 -23.08 -1.31
CA VAL A 249 -5.38 -23.18 -0.77
C VAL A 249 -6.34 -22.83 -1.90
N GLU A 250 -7.26 -23.72 -2.18
CA GLU A 250 -8.39 -23.49 -3.07
C GLU A 250 -9.64 -23.42 -2.19
N PRO A 251 -10.14 -22.21 -1.89
CA PRO A 251 -11.32 -22.06 -1.04
C PRO A 251 -12.51 -22.75 -1.68
N LYS A 252 -13.25 -23.52 -0.89
CA LYS A 252 -14.50 -24.14 -1.31
C LYS A 252 -15.64 -23.60 -0.45
N GLU A 253 -16.77 -23.35 -1.08
CA GLU A 253 -17.93 -22.77 -0.40
C GLU A 253 -18.37 -23.62 0.80
N GLU A 254 -18.37 -24.94 0.65
CA GLU A 254 -18.73 -25.89 1.70
C GLU A 254 -17.73 -25.95 2.89
N GLU A 255 -16.52 -25.39 2.71
CA GLU A 255 -15.48 -25.34 3.76
C GLU A 255 -15.49 -24.00 4.49
N VAL A 256 -16.33 -23.05 4.08
CA VAL A 256 -16.49 -21.75 4.75
C VAL A 256 -17.26 -21.99 6.05
N LEU A 257 -16.58 -21.80 7.16
CA LEU A 257 -17.23 -21.83 8.47
C LEU A 257 -18.09 -20.56 8.62
N ASP A 258 -19.26 -20.70 9.25
CA ASP A 258 -20.08 -19.56 9.68
C ASP A 258 -19.25 -18.68 10.61
N GLY A 259 -18.59 -17.72 10.02
CA GLY A 259 -17.70 -16.81 10.72
C GLY A 259 -18.48 -15.74 11.47
N GLN A 260 -17.95 -15.26 12.55
CA GLN A 260 -18.47 -14.06 13.17
C GLN A 260 -18.24 -12.86 12.25
N PRO A 261 -19.20 -11.92 12.13
CA PRO A 261 -19.01 -10.70 11.40
C PRO A 261 -17.75 -9.99 11.88
N SER A 262 -16.81 -9.78 11.00
CA SER A 262 -15.59 -9.02 11.31
C SER A 262 -15.80 -7.56 10.89
N MET A 263 -15.30 -6.62 11.70
CA MET A 263 -15.27 -5.20 11.34
C MET A 263 -14.52 -4.93 10.03
N TYR A 264 -13.71 -5.91 9.58
CA TYR A 264 -12.93 -5.81 8.33
C TYR A 264 -13.68 -6.38 7.10
N LEU A 265 -14.93 -6.85 7.25
CA LEU A 265 -15.75 -7.36 6.15
C LEU A 265 -16.67 -6.29 5.54
N GLY A 266 -16.53 -5.04 5.95
CA GLY A 266 -17.27 -3.91 5.40
C GLY A 266 -16.44 -3.08 4.43
N GLU A 267 -17.13 -2.33 3.57
CA GLU A 267 -16.49 -1.33 2.74
C GLU A 267 -15.91 -0.19 3.58
N GLN A 268 -14.72 0.27 3.24
CA GLN A 268 -14.04 1.41 3.85
C GLN A 268 -13.52 2.33 2.74
N LEU A 269 -14.41 3.12 2.20
CA LEU A 269 -14.10 4.05 1.11
C LEU A 269 -13.03 5.08 1.51
N PRO A 270 -12.22 5.52 0.57
CA PRO A 270 -12.28 5.21 -0.86
C PRO A 270 -11.55 3.93 -1.28
N HIS A 271 -10.79 3.29 -0.40
CA HIS A 271 -9.84 2.25 -0.79
C HIS A 271 -10.37 0.81 -0.72
N ILE A 272 -11.41 0.56 0.06
CA ILE A 272 -12.01 -0.78 0.19
C ILE A 272 -13.44 -0.71 -0.34
N GLN A 273 -13.64 -1.23 -1.54
CA GLN A 273 -14.92 -1.24 -2.25
C GLN A 273 -15.28 -2.64 -2.72
N PHE A 274 -16.53 -3.04 -2.55
CA PHE A 274 -17.07 -4.27 -3.13
C PHE A 274 -17.56 -4.00 -4.56
N THR A 275 -16.62 -3.86 -5.47
CA THR A 275 -16.93 -3.66 -6.89
C THR A 275 -17.52 -4.93 -7.52
N PRO A 276 -18.34 -4.82 -8.58
CA PRO A 276 -18.81 -5.98 -9.33
C PRO A 276 -17.66 -6.87 -9.82
N TYR A 277 -16.52 -6.27 -10.16
CA TYR A 277 -15.30 -7.01 -10.54
C TYR A 277 -14.76 -7.83 -9.36
N LEU A 278 -14.60 -7.23 -8.18
CA LEU A 278 -14.14 -7.96 -6.98
C LEU A 278 -15.12 -9.09 -6.64
N LEU A 279 -16.43 -8.81 -6.66
CA LEU A 279 -17.45 -9.81 -6.36
C LEU A 279 -17.46 -10.93 -7.39
N SER A 280 -17.16 -10.66 -8.66
CA SER A 280 -17.07 -11.70 -9.69
C SER A 280 -15.90 -12.66 -9.48
N LEU A 281 -14.82 -12.21 -8.80
CA LEU A 281 -13.68 -13.07 -8.46
C LEU A 281 -13.98 -14.04 -7.31
N ILE A 282 -15.00 -13.76 -6.51
CA ILE A 282 -15.41 -14.60 -5.36
C ILE A 282 -16.29 -15.77 -5.83
N HIS A 283 -16.88 -15.66 -7.02
CA HIS A 283 -17.77 -16.69 -7.59
C HIS A 283 -17.10 -17.58 -8.64
N ILE A 284 -15.77 -17.65 -8.67
CA ILE A 284 -15.03 -18.55 -9.58
C ILE A 284 -14.84 -19.92 -8.95
#